data_f6b75a4e40b23cc5665eedf47f954eb0
#
_entry.id   f6b75a4e40b23cc5665eedf47f954eb0
#
_cell.length_a   1.000
_cell.length_b   1.000
_cell.length_c   1.000
_cell.angle_alpha   90.00
_cell.angle_beta   90.00
_cell.angle_gamma   90.00
#
_symmetry.space_group_name_H-M   'P 1'
#
loop_
_entity.id
_entity.type
_entity.pdbx_description
1 polymer ?
#
loop_
_entity_poly.entity_id
_entity_poly.type
_entity_poly.pdbx_seq_one_letter_code
_entity_poly.pdbx_strand_id
1 'polypeptide(L)'
;KSDSIDLAIDFYNKSIKSYREDRVMQSVNYQTLAEIYFDDRSYKSAGAYYDSTLTNLEEGSRQYRRIKKKRENLDDVIKYEDIAYNSDSILHLVNMTEAQQLEYFTLFTTELKRIVLEDSLANIQNEESIENNLFFNSNSENSGSKKGTNAGTGSFYFYNSTTVSFGKEEFRKRWGNRKLEDNWRLSDKISKLESVEENYIAPVSENDRFKPETYIASIPNDKKIIDSIIKDRNFAYYQLGLIYKEKFKEYDLAKDRLESLVSFSPEKRLLLPALYNLYKINELEANNLSAS
;
A
#
# COMPACT_ATOMS: atom_id res chain seq x y z
N LYS A 1 17.07 7.97 -20.37
CA LYS A 1 15.71 8.45 -19.96
C LYS A 1 15.27 7.92 -18.61
N SER A 2 15.61 6.67 -18.23
CA SER A 2 15.28 6.07 -16.93
C SER A 2 15.91 6.87 -15.78
N ASP A 3 17.21 7.09 -15.80
CA ASP A 3 17.95 7.75 -14.70
C ASP A 3 17.41 9.13 -14.33
N SER A 4 16.86 9.89 -15.28
CA SER A 4 16.28 11.21 -15.00
C SER A 4 14.91 11.14 -14.35
N ILE A 5 14.12 10.09 -14.61
CA ILE A 5 12.80 9.86 -14.00
C ILE A 5 13.00 9.40 -12.56
N ASP A 6 13.90 8.45 -12.32
CA ASP A 6 14.22 7.93 -10.97
C ASP A 6 14.73 9.06 -10.07
N LEU A 7 15.60 9.93 -10.62
CA LEU A 7 16.09 11.12 -9.92
C LEU A 7 14.94 12.11 -9.61
N ALA A 8 14.00 12.30 -10.55
CA ALA A 8 12.85 13.17 -10.33
C ALA A 8 11.94 12.61 -9.21
N ILE A 9 11.67 11.30 -9.22
CA ILE A 9 10.90 10.62 -8.17
C ILE A 9 11.56 10.82 -6.79
N ASP A 10 12.89 10.70 -6.70
CA ASP A 10 13.64 10.92 -5.47
C ASP A 10 13.52 12.36 -4.97
N PHE A 11 13.63 13.34 -5.86
CA PHE A 11 13.47 14.77 -5.49
C PHE A 11 12.03 15.09 -5.05
N TYR A 12 11.00 14.59 -5.72
CA TYR A 12 9.61 14.78 -5.28
C TYR A 12 9.38 14.15 -3.91
N ASN A 13 9.88 12.93 -3.67
CA ASN A 13 9.79 12.28 -2.37
C ASN A 13 10.53 13.04 -1.27
N LYS A 14 11.72 13.60 -1.55
CA LYS A 14 12.44 14.48 -0.63
C LYS A 14 11.66 15.76 -0.35
N SER A 15 11.08 16.39 -1.38
CA SER A 15 10.23 17.57 -1.23
C SER A 15 9.00 17.27 -0.35
N ILE A 16 8.34 16.15 -0.55
CA ILE A 16 7.20 15.70 0.27
C ILE A 16 7.61 15.53 1.74
N LYS A 17 8.76 14.93 2.01
CA LYS A 17 9.27 14.71 3.39
C LYS A 17 9.71 16.00 4.09
N SER A 18 10.27 16.95 3.35
CA SER A 18 10.81 18.20 3.91
C SER A 18 9.74 19.25 4.20
N TYR A 19 8.55 19.09 3.64
CA TYR A 19 7.53 20.12 3.64
C TYR A 19 6.51 19.96 4.80
N ARG A 20 6.12 21.05 5.46
CA ARG A 20 5.28 21.01 6.66
C ARG A 20 3.93 21.70 6.60
N GLU A 21 3.67 22.67 5.71
CA GLU A 21 2.45 23.51 5.80
C GLU A 21 1.77 23.89 4.48
N ASP A 22 2.37 23.73 3.29
CA ASP A 22 1.74 24.10 2.01
C ASP A 22 1.05 22.88 1.34
N ARG A 23 -0.22 22.73 1.63
CA ARG A 23 -1.04 21.68 1.03
C ARG A 23 -1.10 21.76 -0.50
N VAL A 24 -0.95 22.95 -1.07
CA VAL A 24 -0.96 23.16 -2.53
C VAL A 24 0.28 22.53 -3.14
N MET A 25 1.46 22.84 -2.60
CA MET A 25 2.73 22.23 -3.06
C MET A 25 2.71 20.70 -2.88
N GLN A 26 2.19 20.21 -1.74
CA GLN A 26 2.03 18.78 -1.51
C GLN A 26 1.14 18.13 -2.57
N SER A 27 -0.01 18.75 -2.89
CA SER A 27 -0.92 18.21 -3.91
C SER A 27 -0.28 18.15 -5.29
N VAL A 28 0.54 19.14 -5.65
CA VAL A 28 1.29 19.18 -6.94
C VAL A 28 2.33 18.06 -6.97
N ASN A 29 3.11 17.88 -5.91
CA ASN A 29 4.13 16.83 -5.83
C ASN A 29 3.51 15.44 -5.95
N TYR A 30 2.45 15.16 -5.19
CA TYR A 30 1.73 13.90 -5.26
C TYR A 30 1.09 13.68 -6.63
N GLN A 31 0.48 14.70 -7.23
CA GLN A 31 -0.10 14.59 -8.56
C GLN A 31 0.96 14.27 -9.62
N THR A 32 2.13 14.91 -9.55
CA THR A 32 3.22 14.65 -10.51
C THR A 32 3.73 13.22 -10.38
N LEU A 33 3.93 12.72 -9.14
CA LEU A 33 4.31 11.33 -8.91
C LEU A 33 3.23 10.37 -9.44
N ALA A 34 1.94 10.66 -9.20
CA ALA A 34 0.84 9.85 -9.72
C ALA A 34 0.86 9.77 -11.25
N GLU A 35 1.15 10.89 -11.94
CA GLU A 35 1.24 10.92 -13.40
C GLU A 35 2.48 10.15 -13.91
N ILE A 36 3.63 10.26 -13.25
CA ILE A 36 4.83 9.49 -13.59
C ILE A 36 4.54 7.97 -13.47
N TYR A 37 3.95 7.53 -12.35
CA TYR A 37 3.62 6.12 -12.16
C TYR A 37 2.51 5.63 -13.09
N PHE A 38 1.58 6.53 -13.48
CA PHE A 38 0.56 6.20 -14.47
C PHE A 38 1.17 5.96 -15.86
N ASP A 39 2.09 6.83 -16.29
CA ASP A 39 2.79 6.70 -17.56
C ASP A 39 3.74 5.49 -17.60
N ASP A 40 4.27 5.10 -16.42
CA ASP A 40 5.05 3.87 -16.22
C ASP A 40 4.16 2.61 -16.12
N ARG A 41 2.84 2.72 -16.27
CA ARG A 41 1.87 1.63 -16.14
C ARG A 41 1.80 0.98 -14.73
N SER A 42 2.39 1.63 -13.73
CA SER A 42 2.34 1.23 -12.32
C SER A 42 1.05 1.74 -11.66
N TYR A 43 -0.10 1.24 -12.08
CA TYR A 43 -1.42 1.79 -11.76
C TYR A 43 -1.77 1.76 -10.27
N LYS A 44 -1.30 0.76 -9.53
CA LYS A 44 -1.47 0.70 -8.07
C LYS A 44 -0.77 1.85 -7.36
N SER A 45 0.48 2.11 -7.71
CA SER A 45 1.25 3.25 -7.19
C SER A 45 0.63 4.57 -7.62
N ALA A 46 0.23 4.71 -8.89
CA ALA A 46 -0.46 5.88 -9.39
C ALA A 46 -1.74 6.17 -8.59
N GLY A 47 -2.54 5.14 -8.31
CA GLY A 47 -3.74 5.24 -7.49
C GLY A 47 -3.47 5.75 -6.09
N ALA A 48 -2.47 5.22 -5.39
CA ALA A 48 -2.07 5.65 -4.05
C ALA A 48 -1.62 7.13 -4.01
N TYR A 49 -0.87 7.57 -5.03
CA TYR A 49 -0.47 8.96 -5.14
C TYR A 49 -1.63 9.90 -5.53
N TYR A 50 -2.60 9.45 -6.34
CA TYR A 50 -3.84 10.21 -6.57
C TYR A 50 -4.68 10.33 -5.29
N ASP A 51 -4.78 9.30 -4.46
CA ASP A 51 -5.45 9.37 -3.15
C ASP A 51 -4.76 10.41 -2.25
N SER A 52 -3.43 10.39 -2.19
CA SER A 52 -2.64 11.39 -1.48
C SER A 52 -2.82 12.81 -2.05
N THR A 53 -2.99 12.95 -3.35
CA THR A 53 -3.31 14.24 -3.99
C THR A 53 -4.68 14.74 -3.53
N LEU A 54 -5.70 13.88 -3.53
CA LEU A 54 -7.07 14.23 -3.14
C LEU A 54 -7.17 14.69 -1.68
N THR A 55 -6.41 14.09 -0.77
CA THR A 55 -6.38 14.51 0.65
C THR A 55 -5.81 15.91 0.86
N ASN A 56 -5.00 16.41 -0.08
CA ASN A 56 -4.38 17.74 -0.03
C ASN A 56 -5.14 18.80 -0.83
N LEU A 57 -6.13 18.43 -1.64
CA LEU A 57 -6.96 19.34 -2.41
C LEU A 57 -8.23 19.73 -1.64
N GLU A 58 -8.76 20.91 -1.94
CA GLU A 58 -10.07 21.35 -1.46
C GLU A 58 -11.18 20.55 -2.14
N GLU A 59 -12.05 19.91 -1.33
CA GLU A 59 -13.19 19.15 -1.84
C GLU A 59 -14.09 20.04 -2.70
N GLY A 60 -14.57 19.49 -3.83
CA GLY A 60 -15.44 20.20 -4.75
C GLY A 60 -14.71 21.18 -5.68
N SER A 61 -13.43 21.42 -5.54
CA SER A 61 -12.64 22.20 -6.50
C SER A 61 -12.64 21.55 -7.88
N ARG A 62 -12.37 22.32 -8.94
CA ARG A 62 -12.28 21.78 -10.31
C ARG A 62 -11.15 20.74 -10.42
N GLN A 63 -10.04 20.98 -9.73
CA GLN A 63 -8.89 20.06 -9.72
C GLN A 63 -9.22 18.77 -8.99
N TYR A 64 -9.85 18.85 -7.80
CA TYR A 64 -10.32 17.70 -7.05
C TYR A 64 -11.20 16.78 -7.90
N ARG A 65 -12.22 17.32 -8.56
CA ARG A 65 -13.14 16.54 -9.42
C ARG A 65 -12.41 15.85 -10.58
N ARG A 66 -11.42 16.51 -11.18
CA ARG A 66 -10.62 15.95 -12.28
C ARG A 66 -9.76 14.79 -11.79
N ILE A 67 -9.07 14.95 -10.67
CA ILE A 67 -8.20 13.91 -10.10
C ILE A 67 -9.04 12.73 -9.58
N LYS A 68 -10.15 13.02 -8.90
CA LYS A 68 -11.09 11.98 -8.44
C LYS A 68 -11.56 11.09 -9.60
N LYS A 69 -11.94 11.68 -10.73
CA LYS A 69 -12.33 10.91 -11.91
C LYS A 69 -11.18 10.05 -12.48
N LYS A 70 -9.94 10.58 -12.50
CA LYS A 70 -8.77 9.79 -12.88
C LYS A 70 -8.58 8.60 -11.95
N ARG A 71 -8.67 8.82 -10.63
CA ARG A 71 -8.54 7.79 -9.60
C ARG A 71 -9.61 6.71 -9.70
N GLU A 72 -10.87 7.10 -9.85
CA GLU A 72 -12.00 6.18 -10.04
C GLU A 72 -11.83 5.28 -11.28
N ASN A 73 -11.23 5.79 -12.35
CA ASN A 73 -10.94 4.98 -13.54
C ASN A 73 -9.90 3.88 -13.29
N LEU A 74 -9.08 4.00 -12.23
CA LEU A 74 -8.08 3.00 -11.84
C LEU A 74 -8.64 1.93 -10.89
N ASP A 75 -9.82 2.12 -10.29
CA ASP A 75 -10.35 1.20 -9.28
C ASP A 75 -10.45 -0.24 -9.79
N ASP A 76 -11.02 -0.41 -10.97
CA ASP A 76 -11.19 -1.73 -11.58
C ASP A 76 -9.85 -2.41 -11.87
N VAL A 77 -8.89 -1.66 -12.43
CA VAL A 77 -7.56 -2.19 -12.75
C VAL A 77 -6.83 -2.60 -11.48
N ILE A 78 -6.81 -1.74 -10.47
CA ILE A 78 -6.14 -2.02 -9.19
C ILE A 78 -6.76 -3.25 -8.54
N LYS A 79 -8.10 -3.33 -8.51
CA LYS A 79 -8.82 -4.48 -7.94
C LYS A 79 -8.42 -5.79 -8.63
N TYR A 80 -8.46 -5.84 -9.95
CA TYR A 80 -8.17 -7.09 -10.66
C TYR A 80 -6.67 -7.41 -10.68
N GLU A 81 -5.78 -6.42 -10.67
CA GLU A 81 -4.34 -6.65 -10.47
C GLU A 81 -4.05 -7.25 -9.09
N ASP A 82 -4.70 -6.75 -8.03
CA ASP A 82 -4.55 -7.31 -6.69
C ASP A 82 -5.09 -8.75 -6.61
N ILE A 83 -6.26 -9.05 -7.21
CA ILE A 83 -6.80 -10.41 -7.25
C ILE A 83 -5.84 -11.33 -8.03
N ALA A 84 -5.36 -10.92 -9.20
CA ALA A 84 -4.43 -11.70 -10.01
C ALA A 84 -3.14 -11.99 -9.23
N TYR A 85 -2.51 -10.96 -8.67
CA TYR A 85 -1.26 -11.08 -7.92
C TYR A 85 -1.39 -11.97 -6.69
N ASN A 86 -2.45 -11.77 -5.88
CA ASN A 86 -2.68 -12.57 -4.68
C ASN A 86 -2.97 -14.04 -5.05
N SER A 87 -3.80 -14.27 -6.07
CA SER A 87 -4.11 -15.63 -6.51
C SER A 87 -2.87 -16.35 -7.06
N ASP A 88 -2.07 -15.69 -7.88
CA ASP A 88 -0.82 -16.27 -8.40
C ASP A 88 0.17 -16.58 -7.27
N SER A 89 0.31 -15.68 -6.29
CA SER A 89 1.16 -15.89 -5.12
C SER A 89 0.73 -17.10 -4.31
N ILE A 90 -0.58 -17.23 -4.03
CA ILE A 90 -1.11 -18.38 -3.28
C ILE A 90 -0.95 -19.67 -4.08
N LEU A 91 -1.27 -19.69 -5.37
CA LEU A 91 -1.14 -20.87 -6.21
C LEU A 91 0.32 -21.28 -6.40
N HIS A 92 1.24 -20.32 -6.43
CA HIS A 92 2.67 -20.61 -6.44
C HIS A 92 3.10 -21.35 -5.16
N LEU A 93 2.66 -20.85 -3.98
CA LEU A 93 2.94 -21.51 -2.69
C LEU A 93 2.31 -22.91 -2.60
N VAL A 94 1.08 -23.09 -3.08
CA VAL A 94 0.39 -24.39 -3.12
C VAL A 94 1.14 -25.41 -3.99
N ASN A 95 1.78 -24.96 -5.07
CA ASN A 95 2.54 -25.84 -5.98
C ASN A 95 3.96 -26.15 -5.50
N MET A 96 4.44 -25.50 -4.46
CA MET A 96 5.74 -25.80 -3.84
C MET A 96 5.69 -27.09 -3.02
N THR A 97 6.81 -27.79 -2.95
CA THR A 97 6.98 -28.89 -1.99
C THR A 97 7.10 -28.35 -0.56
N GLU A 98 6.80 -29.18 0.45
CA GLU A 98 6.93 -28.77 1.87
C GLU A 98 8.33 -28.22 2.20
N ALA A 99 9.38 -28.82 1.63
CA ALA A 99 10.75 -28.34 1.81
C ALA A 99 10.96 -26.95 1.21
N GLN A 100 10.43 -26.67 0.02
CA GLN A 100 10.50 -25.36 -0.63
C GLN A 100 9.67 -24.31 0.12
N GLN A 101 8.50 -24.67 0.62
CA GLN A 101 7.68 -23.78 1.46
C GLN A 101 8.42 -23.39 2.74
N LEU A 102 9.06 -24.38 3.40
CA LEU A 102 9.82 -24.13 4.62
C LEU A 102 11.03 -23.20 4.34
N GLU A 103 11.77 -23.44 3.28
CA GLU A 103 12.90 -22.59 2.88
C GLU A 103 12.42 -21.15 2.58
N TYR A 104 11.37 -21.01 1.78
CA TYR A 104 10.77 -19.71 1.42
C TYR A 104 10.35 -18.92 2.67
N PHE A 105 9.58 -19.51 3.57
CA PHE A 105 9.12 -18.83 4.77
C PHE A 105 10.22 -18.64 5.82
N THR A 106 11.25 -19.46 5.84
CA THR A 106 12.43 -19.24 6.68
C THR A 106 13.18 -17.98 6.24
N LEU A 107 13.41 -17.81 4.94
CA LEU A 107 14.00 -16.59 4.37
C LEU A 107 13.11 -15.37 4.65
N PHE A 108 11.81 -15.48 4.40
CA PHE A 108 10.83 -14.42 4.65
C PHE A 108 10.82 -13.97 6.12
N THR A 109 10.73 -14.90 7.07
CA THR A 109 10.70 -14.59 8.50
C THR A 109 12.03 -14.05 9.01
N THR A 110 13.14 -14.45 8.41
CA THR A 110 14.48 -13.91 8.73
C THR A 110 14.58 -12.44 8.27
N GLU A 111 14.12 -12.15 7.07
CA GLU A 111 14.11 -10.77 6.56
C GLU A 111 13.11 -9.90 7.33
N LEU A 112 11.96 -10.43 7.69
CA LEU A 112 10.99 -9.73 8.55
C LEU A 112 11.59 -9.38 9.93
N LYS A 113 12.35 -10.31 10.54
CA LYS A 113 13.07 -10.04 11.79
C LYS A 113 14.09 -8.92 11.62
N ARG A 114 14.83 -8.93 10.50
CA ARG A 114 15.83 -7.89 10.21
C ARG A 114 15.19 -6.52 10.11
N ILE A 115 14.10 -6.40 9.32
CA ILE A 115 13.37 -5.14 9.15
C ILE A 115 12.83 -4.62 10.47
N VAL A 116 12.15 -5.48 11.26
CA VAL A 116 11.60 -5.08 12.56
C VAL A 116 12.69 -4.66 13.55
N LEU A 117 13.85 -5.30 13.50
CA LEU A 117 14.99 -4.92 14.35
C LEU A 117 15.57 -3.57 13.92
N GLU A 118 15.72 -3.33 12.62
CA GLU A 118 16.20 -2.04 12.09
C GLU A 118 15.24 -0.90 12.42
N ASP A 119 13.94 -1.09 12.25
CA ASP A 119 12.92 -0.10 12.63
C ASP A 119 12.96 0.19 14.14
N SER A 120 13.12 -0.84 14.96
CA SER A 120 13.24 -0.69 16.42
C SER A 120 14.49 0.09 16.81
N LEU A 121 15.63 -0.18 16.17
CA LEU A 121 16.89 0.54 16.40
C LEU A 121 16.79 2.00 15.91
N ALA A 122 16.16 2.24 14.76
CA ALA A 122 15.94 3.59 14.26
C ALA A 122 15.03 4.42 15.19
N ASN A 123 14.00 3.80 15.77
CA ASN A 123 13.13 4.44 16.74
C ASN A 123 13.87 4.77 18.05
N ILE A 124 14.71 3.87 18.56
CA ILE A 124 15.55 4.13 19.75
C ILE A 124 16.52 5.29 19.50
N GLN A 125 17.20 5.32 18.33
CA GLN A 125 18.10 6.41 17.98
C GLN A 125 17.38 7.75 17.81
N ASN A 126 16.15 7.75 17.31
CA ASN A 126 15.31 8.94 17.24
C ASN A 126 14.89 9.43 18.64
N GLU A 127 14.52 8.53 19.55
CA GLU A 127 14.20 8.88 20.94
C GLU A 127 15.42 9.43 21.67
N GLU A 128 16.59 8.80 21.56
CA GLU A 128 17.84 9.30 22.13
C GLU A 128 18.27 10.66 21.55
N SER A 129 18.04 10.90 20.26
CA SER A 129 18.33 12.19 19.63
C SER A 129 17.39 13.29 20.09
N ILE A 130 16.13 12.97 20.37
CA ILE A 130 15.13 13.88 20.92
C ILE A 130 15.46 14.19 22.39
N GLU A 131 15.82 13.19 23.19
CA GLU A 131 16.23 13.39 24.59
C GLU A 131 17.52 14.24 24.67
N ASN A 132 18.52 13.98 23.84
CA ASN A 132 19.74 14.78 23.79
C ASN A 132 19.46 16.22 23.36
N ASN A 133 18.61 16.47 22.35
CA ASN A 133 18.23 17.83 21.95
C ASN A 133 17.44 18.56 23.04
N LEU A 134 16.59 17.87 23.80
CA LEU A 134 15.88 18.46 24.94
C LEU A 134 16.85 18.76 26.08
N PHE A 135 17.85 17.93 26.33
CA PHE A 135 18.87 18.14 27.34
C PHE A 135 19.80 19.32 27.01
N PHE A 136 20.21 19.46 25.75
CA PHE A 136 21.02 20.59 25.30
C PHE A 136 20.26 21.93 25.26
N ASN A 137 18.97 21.94 24.89
CA ASN A 137 18.14 23.15 24.90
C ASN A 137 17.79 23.61 26.32
N SER A 138 17.66 22.70 27.29
CA SER A 138 17.40 23.08 28.67
C SER A 138 18.60 23.74 29.38
N ASN A 139 19.82 23.49 28.89
CA ASN A 139 21.05 24.10 29.44
C ASN A 139 21.40 25.45 28.78
N SER A 140 20.72 25.88 27.72
CA SER A 140 21.01 27.13 27.02
C SER A 140 20.19 28.34 27.48
N GLU A 141 19.20 28.17 28.36
CA GLU A 141 18.36 29.25 28.88
C GLU A 141 18.64 29.62 30.34
N ASN A 142 19.88 29.68 30.73
CA ASN A 142 20.23 30.27 32.02
C ASN A 142 21.11 31.51 31.86
N SER A 143 20.56 32.57 31.24
CA SER A 143 21.10 33.91 31.39
C SER A 143 20.04 34.98 31.06
N GLY A 144 19.41 35.54 32.09
CA GLY A 144 18.75 36.86 31.95
C GLY A 144 17.31 37.02 32.43
N SER A 145 17.14 37.17 33.76
CA SER A 145 16.32 38.20 34.45
C SER A 145 14.79 38.24 34.38
N LYS A 146 14.23 37.97 35.54
CA LYS A 146 13.11 38.66 36.27
C LYS A 146 11.64 38.39 35.98
N LYS A 147 11.06 37.75 36.98
CA LYS A 147 9.88 38.15 37.76
C LYS A 147 8.49 37.92 37.22
N GLY A 148 7.81 36.99 37.84
CA GLY A 148 6.36 37.06 37.98
C GLY A 148 5.64 35.70 38.00
N THR A 149 5.26 35.26 39.23
CA THR A 149 4.16 34.39 39.63
C THR A 149 4.18 32.90 39.30
N ASN A 150 4.38 32.13 40.36
CA ASN A 150 3.86 30.80 40.66
C ASN A 150 3.16 30.01 39.55
N ALA A 151 3.92 29.11 38.92
CA ALA A 151 3.44 27.80 38.53
C ALA A 151 4.65 26.87 38.53
N GLY A 152 4.58 25.81 39.33
CA GLY A 152 5.69 24.92 39.66
C GLY A 152 6.38 24.31 38.47
N THR A 153 7.68 24.19 38.64
CA THR A 153 8.61 23.24 38.00
C THR A 153 8.22 22.77 36.61
N GLY A 154 8.91 23.31 35.62
CA GLY A 154 8.85 22.89 34.21
C GLY A 154 9.31 21.47 34.02
N SER A 155 8.47 20.53 34.36
CA SER A 155 8.54 19.17 33.91
C SER A 155 7.54 19.02 32.76
N PHE A 156 8.01 18.64 31.60
CA PHE A 156 7.18 18.30 30.47
C PHE A 156 6.05 17.38 30.96
N TYR A 157 4.81 17.58 30.49
CA TYR A 157 3.62 16.91 31.03
C TYR A 157 3.72 15.38 31.06
N PHE A 158 4.54 14.77 30.21
CA PHE A 158 4.83 13.32 30.19
C PHE A 158 5.52 12.80 31.47
N TYR A 159 6.26 13.64 32.17
CA TYR A 159 6.91 13.25 33.43
C TYR A 159 6.02 13.44 34.66
N ASN A 160 4.86 14.07 34.46
CA ASN A 160 3.86 14.17 35.52
C ASN A 160 2.93 12.96 35.47
N SER A 161 3.22 11.96 36.32
CA SER A 161 2.47 10.70 36.38
C SER A 161 0.97 10.89 36.60
N THR A 162 0.56 11.94 37.31
CA THR A 162 -0.84 12.29 37.56
C THR A 162 -1.52 12.78 36.30
N THR A 163 -0.87 13.64 35.53
CA THR A 163 -1.39 14.16 34.25
C THR A 163 -1.46 13.06 33.20
N VAL A 164 -0.47 12.19 33.14
CA VAL A 164 -0.45 11.03 32.23
C VAL A 164 -1.54 10.03 32.59
N SER A 165 -1.75 9.74 33.84
CA SER A 165 -2.82 8.82 34.30
C SER A 165 -4.20 9.38 33.97
N PHE A 166 -4.43 10.66 34.26
CA PHE A 166 -5.67 11.35 33.87
C PHE A 166 -5.90 11.33 32.37
N GLY A 167 -4.89 11.63 31.57
CA GLY A 167 -4.96 11.59 30.11
C GLY A 167 -5.28 10.19 29.57
N LYS A 168 -4.72 9.12 30.17
CA LYS A 168 -5.04 7.73 29.84
C LYS A 168 -6.49 7.35 30.15
N GLU A 169 -7.03 7.81 31.28
CA GLU A 169 -8.43 7.56 31.62
C GLU A 169 -9.40 8.33 30.73
N GLU A 170 -9.12 9.58 30.42
CA GLU A 170 -9.90 10.40 29.46
C GLU A 170 -9.87 9.77 28.07
N PHE A 171 -8.70 9.30 27.63
CA PHE A 171 -8.54 8.59 26.38
C PHE A 171 -9.40 7.33 26.33
N ARG A 172 -9.36 6.50 27.40
CA ARG A 172 -10.17 5.27 27.49
C ARG A 172 -11.66 5.55 27.49
N LYS A 173 -12.11 6.62 28.19
CA LYS A 173 -13.52 7.03 28.20
C LYS A 173 -14.02 7.45 26.82
N ARG A 174 -13.18 8.16 26.06
CA ARG A 174 -13.56 8.73 24.77
C ARG A 174 -13.39 7.77 23.59
N TRP A 175 -12.36 6.91 23.64
CA TRP A 175 -11.91 6.09 22.51
C TRP A 175 -11.90 4.57 22.81
N GLY A 176 -12.23 4.17 24.03
CA GLY A 176 -12.20 2.77 24.46
C GLY A 176 -10.78 2.23 24.65
N ASN A 177 -10.66 0.91 24.75
CA ASN A 177 -9.39 0.23 24.95
C ASN A 177 -8.72 -0.07 23.62
N ARG A 178 -8.29 0.97 22.91
CA ARG A 178 -7.64 0.84 21.59
C ARG A 178 -6.15 0.59 21.74
N LYS A 179 -5.62 -0.28 20.89
CA LYS A 179 -4.18 -0.51 20.76
C LYS A 179 -3.49 0.71 20.15
N LEU A 180 -2.22 0.90 20.49
CA LEU A 180 -1.37 1.94 19.90
C LEU A 180 -0.99 1.50 18.48
N GLU A 181 -1.74 1.98 17.50
CA GLU A 181 -1.54 1.69 16.07
C GLU A 181 -1.61 3.00 15.28
N ASP A 182 -0.89 3.06 14.17
CA ASP A 182 -1.00 4.19 13.26
C ASP A 182 -2.44 4.33 12.73
N ASN A 183 -2.92 5.58 12.71
CA ASN A 183 -4.28 5.90 12.28
C ASN A 183 -5.42 5.34 13.18
N TRP A 184 -5.16 5.09 14.47
CA TRP A 184 -6.14 4.61 15.45
C TRP A 184 -7.43 5.46 15.54
N ARG A 185 -7.42 6.71 15.05
CA ARG A 185 -8.59 7.62 15.02
C ARG A 185 -9.61 7.27 13.94
N LEU A 186 -9.22 6.51 12.92
CA LEU A 186 -10.09 6.15 11.81
C LEU A 186 -10.86 4.88 12.16
N SER A 187 -12.00 5.05 12.86
CA SER A 187 -12.90 3.94 13.22
C SER A 187 -13.47 3.22 11.99
N ASP A 188 -13.55 3.91 10.85
CA ASP A 188 -14.11 3.36 9.62
C ASP A 188 -13.18 2.38 8.86
N LYS A 189 -11.91 2.28 9.27
CA LYS A 189 -10.99 1.29 8.67
C LYS A 189 -11.33 -0.15 9.05
N ILE A 190 -11.87 -0.37 10.25
CA ILE A 190 -12.20 -1.73 10.71
C ILE A 190 -13.40 -2.29 9.94
N SER A 191 -14.42 -1.49 9.68
CA SER A 191 -15.63 -1.95 8.97
C SER A 191 -15.46 -2.08 7.45
N LYS A 192 -14.50 -1.35 6.84
CA LYS A 192 -14.22 -1.47 5.39
C LYS A 192 -13.18 -2.55 5.06
N LEU A 193 -12.28 -2.88 5.99
CA LEU A 193 -11.34 -3.99 5.82
C LEU A 193 -12.01 -5.36 5.98
N GLU A 194 -13.05 -5.46 6.81
CA GLU A 194 -13.81 -6.70 6.96
C GLU A 194 -14.72 -7.03 5.75
N SER A 195 -15.00 -6.07 4.87
CA SER A 195 -15.91 -6.26 3.73
C SER A 195 -15.22 -6.48 2.37
N VAL A 196 -13.88 -6.42 2.28
CA VAL A 196 -13.14 -6.51 0.99
C VAL A 196 -12.03 -7.56 0.99
N GLU A 197 -11.66 -8.11 2.15
CA GLU A 197 -10.65 -9.17 2.22
C GLU A 197 -11.27 -10.49 2.72
N GLU A 198 -11.86 -11.27 1.81
CA GLU A 198 -11.72 -12.71 1.92
C GLU A 198 -10.23 -13.03 1.67
N ASN A 199 -9.36 -12.62 2.61
CA ASN A 199 -7.99 -13.10 2.65
C ASN A 199 -8.07 -14.58 3.03
N TYR A 200 -7.80 -15.45 2.06
CA TYR A 200 -7.68 -16.90 2.26
C TYR A 200 -6.57 -17.28 3.25
N ILE A 201 -5.78 -16.31 3.70
CA ILE A 201 -4.72 -16.47 4.69
C ILE A 201 -5.13 -15.80 5.99
N ALA A 202 -5.29 -16.60 7.05
CA ALA A 202 -5.66 -16.12 8.37
C ALA A 202 -4.60 -15.13 8.93
N PRO A 203 -5.01 -14.06 9.64
CA PRO A 203 -4.06 -13.11 10.22
C PRO A 203 -3.18 -13.80 11.26
N VAL A 204 -1.87 -13.69 11.10
CA VAL A 204 -0.86 -14.28 12.01
C VAL A 204 -0.77 -13.45 13.29
N SER A 205 -0.75 -14.11 14.46
CA SER A 205 -0.59 -13.43 15.75
C SER A 205 0.80 -12.77 15.87
N GLU A 206 0.92 -11.67 16.62
CA GLU A 206 2.20 -10.96 16.79
C GLU A 206 3.33 -11.85 17.31
N ASN A 207 3.03 -12.82 18.16
CA ASN A 207 4.02 -13.74 18.71
C ASN A 207 4.47 -14.82 17.70
N ASP A 208 3.65 -15.13 16.70
CA ASP A 208 3.88 -16.22 15.74
C ASP A 208 4.37 -15.71 14.38
N ARG A 209 4.39 -14.39 14.16
CA ARG A 209 4.81 -13.77 12.89
C ARG A 209 6.24 -14.09 12.44
N PHE A 210 7.07 -14.59 13.35
CA PHE A 210 8.44 -14.98 13.06
C PHE A 210 8.65 -16.48 12.92
N LYS A 211 7.57 -17.27 12.93
CA LYS A 211 7.63 -18.73 12.79
C LYS A 211 7.21 -19.11 11.37
N PRO A 212 8.07 -19.77 10.57
CA PRO A 212 7.73 -20.24 9.23
C PRO A 212 6.51 -21.16 9.20
N GLU A 213 6.36 -22.00 10.22
CA GLU A 213 5.30 -23.01 10.34
C GLU A 213 3.91 -22.38 10.35
N THR A 214 3.78 -21.19 10.94
CA THR A 214 2.49 -20.46 11.00
C THR A 214 2.01 -20.08 9.61
N TYR A 215 2.93 -19.64 8.74
CA TYR A 215 2.61 -19.28 7.37
C TYR A 215 2.31 -20.52 6.51
N ILE A 216 3.06 -21.61 6.70
CA ILE A 216 2.81 -22.88 6.02
C ILE A 216 1.42 -23.43 6.38
N ALA A 217 1.05 -23.37 7.66
CA ALA A 217 -0.27 -23.81 8.12
C ALA A 217 -1.43 -22.98 7.53
N SER A 218 -1.18 -21.75 7.09
CA SER A 218 -2.17 -20.87 6.47
C SER A 218 -2.36 -21.12 4.97
N ILE A 219 -1.50 -21.92 4.32
CA ILE A 219 -1.64 -22.26 2.90
C ILE A 219 -2.89 -23.15 2.71
N PRO A 220 -3.80 -22.79 1.78
CA PRO A 220 -4.99 -23.57 1.55
C PRO A 220 -4.66 -24.95 0.95
N ASN A 221 -5.12 -26.02 1.62
CA ASN A 221 -4.97 -27.41 1.16
C ASN A 221 -6.29 -28.00 0.63
N ASP A 222 -7.42 -27.31 0.85
CA ASP A 222 -8.72 -27.78 0.35
C ASP A 222 -8.84 -27.50 -1.15
N LYS A 223 -9.08 -28.58 -1.91
CA LYS A 223 -9.25 -28.48 -3.37
C LYS A 223 -10.35 -27.51 -3.78
N LYS A 224 -11.43 -27.38 -3.00
CA LYS A 224 -12.52 -26.44 -3.32
C LYS A 224 -12.06 -24.98 -3.22
N ILE A 225 -11.23 -24.67 -2.22
CA ILE A 225 -10.67 -23.33 -2.04
C ILE A 225 -9.69 -23.04 -3.18
N ILE A 226 -8.81 -24.00 -3.51
CA ILE A 226 -7.85 -23.86 -4.62
C ILE A 226 -8.57 -23.66 -5.96
N ASP A 227 -9.64 -24.45 -6.22
CA ASP A 227 -10.45 -24.31 -7.44
C ASP A 227 -11.14 -22.93 -7.50
N SER A 228 -11.56 -22.36 -6.36
CA SER A 228 -12.11 -21.01 -6.30
C SER A 228 -11.05 -19.97 -6.65
N ILE A 229 -9.86 -20.06 -6.04
CA ILE A 229 -8.74 -19.14 -6.32
C ILE A 229 -8.35 -19.18 -7.80
N ILE A 230 -8.30 -20.36 -8.42
CA ILE A 230 -8.04 -20.52 -9.84
C ILE A 230 -9.10 -19.80 -10.70
N LYS A 231 -10.38 -19.91 -10.33
CA LYS A 231 -11.47 -19.22 -11.04
C LYS A 231 -11.38 -17.71 -10.90
N ASP A 232 -11.11 -17.22 -9.69
CA ASP A 232 -10.95 -15.78 -9.42
C ASP A 232 -9.75 -15.20 -10.15
N ARG A 233 -8.61 -15.91 -10.18
CA ARG A 233 -7.45 -15.56 -10.99
C ARG A 233 -7.80 -15.47 -12.47
N ASN A 234 -8.39 -16.52 -13.02
CA ASN A 234 -8.71 -16.57 -14.44
C ASN A 234 -9.70 -15.46 -14.82
N PHE A 235 -10.66 -15.16 -13.96
CA PHE A 235 -11.59 -14.06 -14.17
C PHE A 235 -10.88 -12.70 -14.10
N ALA A 236 -9.97 -12.51 -13.15
CA ALA A 236 -9.20 -11.28 -13.03
C ALA A 236 -8.33 -11.03 -14.27
N TYR A 237 -7.60 -12.03 -14.75
CA TYR A 237 -6.81 -11.93 -15.98
C TYR A 237 -7.66 -11.58 -17.21
N TYR A 238 -8.85 -12.16 -17.32
CA TYR A 238 -9.80 -11.83 -18.38
C TYR A 238 -10.25 -10.36 -18.30
N GLN A 239 -10.64 -9.90 -17.10
CA GLN A 239 -11.07 -8.52 -16.90
C GLN A 239 -9.93 -7.52 -17.16
N LEU A 240 -8.71 -7.81 -16.70
CA LEU A 240 -7.54 -7.00 -17.01
C LEU A 240 -7.29 -6.88 -18.51
N GLY A 241 -7.34 -8.00 -19.24
CA GLY A 241 -7.21 -7.98 -20.68
C GLY A 241 -8.23 -7.08 -21.37
N LEU A 242 -9.49 -7.09 -20.92
CA LEU A 242 -10.54 -6.21 -21.45
C LEU A 242 -10.31 -4.74 -21.07
N ILE A 243 -9.96 -4.46 -19.82
CA ILE A 243 -9.73 -3.10 -19.33
C ILE A 243 -8.56 -2.46 -20.07
N TYR A 244 -7.43 -3.18 -20.18
CA TYR A 244 -6.27 -2.68 -20.91
C TYR A 244 -6.58 -2.43 -22.38
N LYS A 245 -7.32 -3.33 -23.05
CA LYS A 245 -7.72 -3.17 -24.43
C LYS A 245 -8.69 -2.01 -24.64
N GLU A 246 -9.74 -1.90 -23.83
CA GLU A 246 -10.88 -0.99 -24.10
C GLU A 246 -10.73 0.38 -23.47
N LYS A 247 -10.35 0.43 -22.16
CA LYS A 247 -10.25 1.68 -21.41
C LYS A 247 -8.90 2.38 -21.61
N PHE A 248 -7.79 1.63 -21.52
CA PHE A 248 -6.44 2.20 -21.56
C PHE A 248 -5.81 2.19 -22.96
N LYS A 249 -6.28 1.34 -23.88
CA LYS A 249 -5.68 1.13 -25.21
C LYS A 249 -4.24 0.61 -25.17
N GLU A 250 -3.89 -0.05 -24.08
CA GLU A 250 -2.59 -0.70 -23.81
C GLU A 250 -2.63 -2.12 -24.36
N TYR A 251 -2.47 -2.25 -25.68
CA TYR A 251 -2.64 -3.53 -26.35
C TYR A 251 -1.61 -4.59 -25.95
N ASP A 252 -0.37 -4.18 -25.66
CA ASP A 252 0.69 -5.07 -25.20
C ASP A 252 0.33 -5.72 -23.85
N LEU A 253 -0.14 -4.90 -22.87
CA LEU A 253 -0.58 -5.41 -21.57
C LEU A 253 -1.84 -6.28 -21.71
N ALA A 254 -2.79 -5.88 -22.55
CA ALA A 254 -3.99 -6.66 -22.81
C ALA A 254 -3.64 -8.04 -23.38
N LYS A 255 -2.70 -8.10 -24.32
CA LYS A 255 -2.22 -9.34 -24.93
C LYS A 255 -1.53 -10.23 -23.90
N ASP A 256 -0.60 -9.68 -23.12
CA ASP A 256 0.10 -10.41 -22.06
C ASP A 256 -0.89 -11.06 -21.07
N ARG A 257 -1.88 -10.32 -20.58
CA ARG A 257 -2.89 -10.85 -19.65
C ARG A 257 -3.78 -11.93 -20.28
N LEU A 258 -4.19 -11.75 -21.53
CA LEU A 258 -5.04 -12.74 -22.22
C LEU A 258 -4.25 -13.99 -22.64
N GLU A 259 -3.00 -13.88 -23.06
CA GLU A 259 -2.12 -15.01 -23.36
C GLU A 259 -1.82 -15.83 -22.09
N SER A 260 -1.53 -15.15 -20.98
CA SER A 260 -1.36 -15.79 -19.67
C SER A 260 -2.64 -16.55 -19.30
N LEU A 261 -3.81 -15.94 -19.45
CA LEU A 261 -5.09 -16.61 -19.19
C LEU A 261 -5.25 -17.88 -20.05
N VAL A 262 -4.96 -17.82 -21.33
CA VAL A 262 -5.06 -18.97 -22.24
C VAL A 262 -4.12 -20.09 -21.80
N SER A 263 -2.90 -19.76 -21.34
CA SER A 263 -1.93 -20.74 -20.83
C SER A 263 -2.42 -21.48 -19.59
N PHE A 264 -3.26 -20.86 -18.77
CA PHE A 264 -3.87 -21.48 -17.59
C PHE A 264 -4.98 -22.49 -17.92
N SER A 265 -5.33 -22.65 -19.21
CA SER A 265 -6.42 -23.55 -19.66
C SER A 265 -7.75 -23.27 -18.95
N PRO A 266 -8.29 -22.06 -19.00
CA PRO A 266 -9.49 -21.65 -18.31
C PRO A 266 -10.75 -22.38 -18.83
N GLU A 267 -11.86 -22.19 -18.12
CA GLU A 267 -13.16 -22.68 -18.56
C GLU A 267 -13.51 -22.13 -19.98
N LYS A 268 -14.22 -22.92 -20.80
CA LYS A 268 -14.63 -22.51 -22.17
C LYS A 268 -15.32 -21.16 -22.22
N ARG A 269 -16.02 -20.78 -21.14
CA ARG A 269 -16.72 -19.49 -20.99
C ARG A 269 -15.76 -18.30 -21.04
N LEU A 270 -14.53 -18.44 -20.55
CA LEU A 270 -13.50 -17.41 -20.59
C LEU A 270 -12.55 -17.60 -21.77
N LEU A 271 -12.25 -18.84 -22.15
CA LEU A 271 -11.30 -19.16 -23.22
C LEU A 271 -11.72 -18.57 -24.58
N LEU A 272 -12.95 -18.81 -25.00
CA LEU A 272 -13.42 -18.36 -26.32
C LEU A 272 -13.42 -16.82 -26.46
N PRO A 273 -13.96 -16.05 -25.48
CA PRO A 273 -13.86 -14.59 -25.53
C PRO A 273 -12.42 -14.07 -25.44
N ALA A 274 -11.53 -14.75 -24.68
CA ALA A 274 -10.12 -14.36 -24.60
C ALA A 274 -9.41 -14.50 -25.96
N LEU A 275 -9.59 -15.65 -26.63
CA LEU A 275 -9.05 -15.89 -27.97
C LEU A 275 -9.61 -14.90 -29.00
N TYR A 276 -10.90 -14.58 -28.93
CA TYR A 276 -11.50 -13.55 -29.80
C TYR A 276 -10.87 -12.17 -29.58
N ASN A 277 -10.65 -11.78 -28.31
CA ASN A 277 -10.01 -10.49 -27.99
C ASN A 277 -8.55 -10.46 -28.44
N LEU A 278 -7.80 -11.56 -28.28
CA LEU A 278 -6.43 -11.68 -28.81
C LEU A 278 -6.41 -11.53 -30.35
N TYR A 279 -7.32 -12.21 -31.03
CA TYR A 279 -7.46 -12.05 -32.47
C TYR A 279 -7.70 -10.58 -32.88
N LYS A 280 -8.62 -9.89 -32.16
CA LYS A 280 -8.91 -8.48 -32.42
C LYS A 280 -7.73 -7.55 -32.13
N ILE A 281 -6.94 -7.81 -31.10
CA ILE A 281 -5.72 -7.04 -30.80
C ILE A 281 -4.71 -7.23 -31.94
N ASN A 282 -4.45 -8.46 -32.35
CA ASN A 282 -3.52 -8.75 -33.44
C ASN A 282 -3.97 -8.13 -34.78
N GLU A 283 -5.28 -8.09 -35.08
CA GLU A 283 -5.84 -7.42 -36.25
C GLU A 283 -5.57 -5.90 -36.23
N LEU A 284 -5.75 -5.26 -35.04
CA LEU A 284 -5.45 -3.84 -34.87
C LEU A 284 -3.97 -3.52 -35.02
N GLU A 285 -3.08 -4.35 -34.45
CA GLU A 285 -1.63 -4.20 -34.61
C GLU A 285 -1.20 -4.35 -36.07
N ALA A 286 -1.70 -5.35 -36.80
CA ALA A 286 -1.41 -5.56 -38.19
C ALA A 286 -1.88 -4.38 -39.07
N ASN A 287 -3.06 -3.82 -38.79
CA ASN A 287 -3.58 -2.65 -39.51
C ASN A 287 -2.73 -1.39 -39.24
N ASN A 288 -2.25 -1.20 -38.00
CA ASN A 288 -1.38 -0.07 -37.68
C ASN A 288 -0.01 -0.16 -38.38
N LEU A 289 0.55 -1.37 -38.48
CA LEU A 289 1.82 -1.61 -39.19
C LEU A 289 1.67 -1.40 -40.70
N SER A 290 0.49 -1.64 -41.29
CA SER A 290 0.22 -1.43 -42.70
C SER A 290 -0.06 0.05 -43.08
N ALA A 291 -0.37 0.89 -42.08
CA ALA A 291 -0.68 2.31 -42.24
C ALA A 291 0.52 3.24 -41.98
N SER A 292 1.62 2.71 -41.41
CA SER A 292 2.90 3.40 -41.18
C SER A 292 3.87 3.21 -42.34
#